data_9d73b2bd5158d711f3e289ed32aa8ed0
#
_entry.id   9d73b2bd5158d711f3e289ed32aa8ed0
#
_cell.length_a   1.000
_cell.length_b   1.000
_cell.length_c   1.000
_cell.angle_alpha   90.00
_cell.angle_beta   90.00
_cell.angle_gamma   90.00
#
_symmetry.space_group_name_H-M   'P 1'
#
loop_
_entity.id
_entity.type
_entity.pdbx_description
1 polymer ?
#
loop_
_entity_poly.entity_id
_entity_poly.type
_entity_poly.pdbx_seq_one_letter_code
_entity_poly.pdbx_strand_id
1 'polypeptide(L)'
;MKKLLYLLILPLYLCNTSCTMVVKSLAKSVAKNYDDHTDMNLSGLVLKDKQGVTQTFGKLFAGKTVYMYVWKLNPLLPPADKDSLYVALKRRFVKYDDVVFINVYNGNVKEDWQTVLDQPNKGVRSYQLADETVNQEFRDLLGPSTSPQIIGKDGTLLSFQGPKPTDKLVVDYVLYEALSGVNGTKSAKQIIKGINSDLHFKDSKLTKWYELHFGKPPVGKLSGSISSTKGNISL
;
A
#
# COMPACT_ATOMS: atom_id res chain seq x y z
N MET A 1 24.75 13.06 46.69
CA MET A 1 24.27 11.89 45.95
C MET A 1 22.92 12.10 45.25
N LYS A 2 21.92 12.76 45.83
CA LYS A 2 20.60 12.98 45.16
C LYS A 2 20.68 13.80 43.86
N LYS A 3 21.57 14.80 43.74
CA LYS A 3 21.71 15.64 42.53
C LYS A 3 22.32 14.91 41.35
N LEU A 4 23.16 13.89 41.59
CA LEU A 4 23.78 13.10 40.52
C LEU A 4 22.78 12.15 39.87
N LEU A 5 21.76 11.69 40.61
CA LEU A 5 20.72 10.80 40.11
C LEU A 5 19.79 11.49 39.12
N TYR A 6 19.51 12.78 39.32
CA TYR A 6 18.71 13.58 38.37
C TYR A 6 19.42 13.84 37.03
N LEU A 7 20.75 13.93 37.05
CA LEU A 7 21.55 14.15 35.84
C LEU A 7 21.58 12.92 34.94
N LEU A 8 21.43 11.70 35.48
CA LEU A 8 21.38 10.43 34.75
C LEU A 8 19.96 10.09 34.22
N ILE A 9 18.92 10.57 34.90
CA ILE A 9 17.53 10.29 34.48
C ILE A 9 17.10 11.19 33.33
N LEU A 10 17.61 12.42 33.24
CA LEU A 10 17.27 13.38 32.20
C LEU A 10 17.64 12.90 30.77
N PRO A 11 18.86 12.35 30.50
CA PRO A 11 19.21 11.83 29.19
C PRO A 11 18.42 10.56 28.80
N LEU A 12 18.00 9.72 29.77
CA LEU A 12 17.16 8.55 29.49
C LEU A 12 15.75 8.97 29.03
N TYR A 13 15.18 10.03 29.55
CA TYR A 13 13.88 10.56 29.08
C TYR A 13 13.97 11.21 27.70
N LEU A 14 15.08 11.89 27.39
CA LEU A 14 15.31 12.51 26.09
C LEU A 14 15.54 11.47 24.99
N CYS A 15 16.14 10.33 25.28
CA CYS A 15 16.35 9.24 24.30
C CYS A 15 15.03 8.60 23.84
N ASN A 16 14.05 8.44 24.74
CA ASN A 16 12.78 7.81 24.37
C ASN A 16 11.88 8.73 23.53
N THR A 17 11.91 10.05 23.75
CA THR A 17 11.15 11.01 22.94
C THR A 17 11.76 11.27 21.57
N SER A 18 13.08 11.21 21.45
CA SER A 18 13.77 11.42 20.17
C SER A 18 13.54 10.27 19.18
N CYS A 19 13.47 9.03 19.66
CA CYS A 19 13.29 7.85 18.80
C CYS A 19 11.93 7.88 18.07
N THR A 20 10.84 8.21 18.77
CA THR A 20 9.52 8.33 18.15
C THR A 20 9.39 9.50 17.17
N MET A 21 10.09 10.61 17.41
CA MET A 21 10.12 11.73 16.46
C MET A 21 10.86 11.36 15.16
N VAL A 22 11.98 10.67 15.27
CA VAL A 22 12.76 10.22 14.09
C VAL A 22 11.94 9.24 13.27
N VAL A 23 11.32 8.23 13.88
CA VAL A 23 10.47 7.27 13.19
C VAL A 23 9.30 7.95 12.46
N LYS A 24 8.62 8.90 13.12
CA LYS A 24 7.53 9.67 12.49
C LYS A 24 8.00 10.55 11.33
N SER A 25 9.19 11.12 11.43
CA SER A 25 9.78 11.92 10.36
C SER A 25 10.13 11.07 9.15
N LEU A 26 10.73 9.90 9.37
CA LEU A 26 11.03 8.92 8.33
C LEU A 26 9.76 8.39 7.67
N ALA A 27 8.75 8.03 8.47
CA ALA A 27 7.46 7.58 7.95
C ALA A 27 6.78 8.64 7.07
N LYS A 28 6.84 9.91 7.44
CA LYS A 28 6.33 11.02 6.60
C LYS A 28 7.13 11.20 5.32
N SER A 29 8.44 11.00 5.35
CA SER A 29 9.30 11.08 4.18
C SER A 29 8.98 9.96 3.19
N VAL A 30 8.80 8.73 3.67
CA VAL A 30 8.40 7.60 2.82
C VAL A 30 7.02 7.82 2.22
N ALA A 31 6.06 8.28 3.02
CA ALA A 31 4.70 8.56 2.55
C ALA A 31 4.65 9.68 1.50
N LYS A 32 5.63 10.58 1.46
CA LYS A 32 5.69 11.65 0.45
C LYS A 32 5.82 11.09 -0.97
N ASN A 33 6.44 9.95 -1.12
CA ASN A 33 6.67 9.33 -2.43
C ASN A 33 5.40 8.71 -3.03
N TYR A 34 4.30 8.58 -2.27
CA TYR A 34 3.05 8.04 -2.79
C TYR A 34 2.31 8.99 -3.75
N ASP A 35 2.67 10.27 -3.77
CA ASP A 35 2.03 11.27 -4.63
C ASP A 35 2.77 11.50 -5.94
N ASP A 36 3.94 10.90 -6.11
CA ASP A 36 4.65 11.00 -7.36
C ASP A 36 3.72 10.42 -8.45
N HIS A 37 3.42 11.24 -9.47
CA HIS A 37 2.56 10.86 -10.61
C HIS A 37 1.05 10.68 -10.34
N THR A 38 0.50 11.29 -9.30
CA THR A 38 -0.95 11.22 -9.01
C THR A 38 -1.83 12.05 -9.97
N ASP A 39 -1.28 12.69 -10.97
CA ASP A 39 -1.95 13.32 -12.10
C ASP A 39 -2.22 12.32 -13.25
N MET A 40 -1.60 11.15 -13.21
CA MET A 40 -1.79 10.12 -14.23
C MET A 40 -3.17 9.45 -14.11
N ASN A 41 -3.85 9.28 -15.25
CA ASN A 41 -5.07 8.49 -15.35
C ASN A 41 -4.80 7.17 -16.09
N LEU A 42 -5.08 6.06 -15.43
CA LEU A 42 -4.80 4.71 -15.92
C LEU A 42 -5.99 4.06 -16.64
N SER A 43 -7.09 4.78 -16.90
CA SER A 43 -8.27 4.20 -17.57
C SER A 43 -7.97 3.62 -18.95
N GLY A 44 -6.99 4.19 -19.65
CA GLY A 44 -6.53 3.72 -20.96
C GLY A 44 -5.57 2.53 -20.93
N LEU A 45 -5.06 2.16 -19.74
CA LEU A 45 -4.11 1.05 -19.61
C LEU A 45 -4.71 -0.26 -20.13
N VAL A 46 -4.00 -0.97 -20.99
CA VAL A 46 -4.49 -2.22 -21.58
C VAL A 46 -3.95 -3.42 -20.81
N LEU A 47 -4.85 -4.21 -20.28
CA LEU A 47 -4.55 -5.42 -19.52
C LEU A 47 -4.98 -6.66 -20.32
N LYS A 48 -4.19 -7.72 -20.23
CA LYS A 48 -4.44 -9.02 -20.85
C LYS A 48 -4.73 -10.05 -19.78
N ASP A 49 -5.83 -10.77 -19.93
CA ASP A 49 -6.22 -11.82 -18.99
C ASP A 49 -5.55 -13.18 -19.33
N LYS A 50 -5.86 -14.21 -18.52
CA LYS A 50 -5.34 -15.57 -18.72
C LYS A 50 -5.71 -16.19 -20.08
N GLN A 51 -6.84 -15.80 -20.63
CA GLN A 51 -7.34 -16.28 -21.93
C GLN A 51 -6.71 -15.52 -23.10
N GLY A 52 -5.87 -14.52 -22.83
CA GLY A 52 -5.26 -13.69 -23.85
C GLY A 52 -6.16 -12.53 -24.32
N VAL A 53 -7.30 -12.32 -23.67
CA VAL A 53 -8.21 -11.22 -24.01
C VAL A 53 -7.69 -9.92 -23.44
N THR A 54 -7.58 -8.90 -24.28
CA THR A 54 -7.16 -7.55 -23.88
C THR A 54 -8.35 -6.65 -23.65
N GLN A 55 -8.30 -5.88 -22.56
CA GLN A 55 -9.30 -4.86 -22.25
C GLN A 55 -8.64 -3.67 -21.54
N THR A 56 -9.26 -2.49 -21.68
CA THR A 56 -8.79 -1.31 -20.95
C THR A 56 -9.13 -1.41 -19.48
N PHE A 57 -8.27 -0.85 -18.64
CA PHE A 57 -8.45 -0.78 -17.20
C PHE A 57 -9.80 -0.13 -16.83
N GLY A 58 -10.12 1.00 -17.47
CA GLY A 58 -11.38 1.71 -17.24
C GLY A 58 -12.62 0.86 -17.54
N LYS A 59 -12.56 -0.05 -18.57
CA LYS A 59 -13.67 -0.97 -18.84
C LYS A 59 -13.77 -2.09 -17.82
N LEU A 60 -12.64 -2.61 -17.33
CA LEU A 60 -12.61 -3.72 -16.38
C LEU A 60 -13.03 -3.29 -14.97
N PHE A 61 -12.70 -2.05 -14.57
CA PHE A 61 -12.80 -1.60 -13.20
C PHE A 61 -13.56 -0.27 -13.04
N ALA A 62 -14.48 0.05 -13.95
CA ALA A 62 -15.30 1.25 -13.87
C ALA A 62 -15.96 1.40 -12.48
N GLY A 63 -15.81 2.56 -11.87
CA GLY A 63 -16.41 2.88 -10.56
C GLY A 63 -15.81 2.10 -9.37
N LYS A 64 -14.66 1.43 -9.54
CA LYS A 64 -13.98 0.68 -8.48
C LYS A 64 -12.68 1.36 -8.06
N THR A 65 -12.40 1.34 -6.77
CA THR A 65 -11.05 1.62 -6.24
C THR A 65 -10.24 0.34 -6.35
N VAL A 66 -9.08 0.43 -7.00
CA VAL A 66 -8.28 -0.76 -7.30
C VAL A 66 -6.96 -0.72 -6.54
N TYR A 67 -6.69 -1.79 -5.79
CA TYR A 67 -5.38 -2.08 -5.25
C TYR A 67 -4.67 -3.02 -6.24
N MET A 68 -3.79 -2.46 -7.06
CA MET A 68 -3.07 -3.15 -8.11
C MET A 68 -1.65 -3.46 -7.66
N TYR A 69 -1.34 -4.74 -7.45
CA TYR A 69 0.03 -5.17 -7.16
C TYR A 69 0.75 -5.48 -8.48
N VAL A 70 1.74 -4.65 -8.81
CA VAL A 70 2.57 -4.87 -9.99
C VAL A 70 3.79 -5.69 -9.61
N TRP A 71 4.10 -6.71 -10.40
CA TRP A 71 5.22 -7.61 -10.13
C TRP A 71 5.92 -8.06 -11.42
N LYS A 72 7.17 -8.48 -11.27
CA LYS A 72 8.00 -9.09 -12.32
C LYS A 72 8.52 -10.42 -11.79
N LEU A 73 8.78 -11.36 -12.68
CA LEU A 73 9.51 -12.58 -12.30
C LEU A 73 10.89 -12.18 -11.79
N ASN A 74 11.16 -12.61 -10.59
CA ASN A 74 12.52 -12.58 -10.05
C ASN A 74 12.89 -14.04 -9.74
N PRO A 75 13.76 -14.67 -10.55
CA PRO A 75 14.14 -16.06 -10.33
C PRO A 75 14.85 -16.31 -9.00
N LEU A 76 15.33 -15.25 -8.34
CA LEU A 76 16.03 -15.32 -7.05
C LEU A 76 15.10 -15.20 -5.84
N LEU A 77 13.83 -14.86 -6.01
CA LEU A 77 12.88 -14.66 -4.92
C LEU A 77 11.64 -15.52 -5.16
N PRO A 78 11.46 -16.61 -4.38
CA PRO A 78 10.25 -17.40 -4.47
C PRO A 78 9.01 -16.54 -4.07
N PRO A 79 7.87 -16.73 -4.75
CA PRO A 79 6.65 -15.96 -4.50
C PRO A 79 6.01 -16.18 -3.13
N ALA A 80 6.48 -17.16 -2.36
CA ALA A 80 5.72 -17.85 -1.34
C ALA A 80 5.28 -17.01 -0.13
N ASP A 81 6.05 -16.03 0.33
CA ASP A 81 5.75 -15.37 1.62
C ASP A 81 4.92 -14.07 1.51
N LYS A 82 4.75 -13.54 0.31
CA LYS A 82 3.99 -12.30 0.11
C LYS A 82 2.48 -12.53 0.05
N ASP A 83 2.04 -13.75 -0.26
CA ASP A 83 0.65 -14.08 -0.49
C ASP A 83 -0.22 -14.02 0.76
N SER A 84 0.28 -14.39 1.93
CA SER A 84 -0.51 -14.43 3.15
C SER A 84 -0.94 -13.04 3.63
N LEU A 85 -0.05 -12.03 3.54
CA LEU A 85 -0.35 -10.66 3.95
C LEU A 85 -1.27 -9.96 2.96
N TYR A 86 -1.09 -10.23 1.66
CA TYR A 86 -1.97 -9.71 0.62
C TYR A 86 -3.40 -10.29 0.74
N VAL A 87 -3.52 -11.58 0.96
CA VAL A 87 -4.81 -12.25 1.22
C VAL A 87 -5.46 -11.73 2.50
N ALA A 88 -4.68 -11.51 3.55
CA ALA A 88 -5.17 -10.93 4.79
C ALA A 88 -5.67 -9.49 4.60
N LEU A 89 -4.95 -8.66 3.82
CA LEU A 89 -5.40 -7.32 3.46
C LEU A 89 -6.72 -7.38 2.69
N LYS A 90 -6.80 -8.21 1.64
CA LYS A 90 -8.04 -8.40 0.87
C LYS A 90 -9.23 -8.80 1.76
N ARG A 91 -9.02 -9.71 2.72
CA ARG A 91 -10.08 -10.13 3.66
C ARG A 91 -10.63 -8.97 4.49
N ARG A 92 -9.78 -8.03 4.90
CA ARG A 92 -10.22 -6.85 5.67
C ARG A 92 -11.10 -5.91 4.84
N PHE A 93 -10.95 -5.96 3.52
CA PHE A 93 -11.73 -5.14 2.59
C PHE A 93 -12.93 -5.85 1.96
N VAL A 94 -13.23 -7.08 2.35
CA VAL A 94 -14.36 -7.87 1.75
C VAL A 94 -15.72 -7.18 1.88
N LYS A 95 -15.89 -6.33 2.89
CA LYS A 95 -17.13 -5.57 3.13
C LYS A 95 -17.25 -4.27 2.30
N TYR A 96 -16.23 -3.91 1.54
CA TYR A 96 -16.23 -2.73 0.68
C TYR A 96 -16.36 -3.20 -0.77
N ASP A 97 -17.60 -3.22 -1.27
CA ASP A 97 -17.94 -3.73 -2.62
C ASP A 97 -17.24 -2.96 -3.74
N ASP A 98 -16.78 -1.74 -3.45
CA ASP A 98 -16.10 -0.87 -4.39
C ASP A 98 -14.57 -1.07 -4.43
N VAL A 99 -14.01 -1.97 -3.61
CA VAL A 99 -12.58 -2.27 -3.62
C VAL A 99 -12.29 -3.55 -4.37
N VAL A 100 -11.38 -3.47 -5.34
CA VAL A 100 -10.92 -4.61 -6.12
C VAL A 100 -9.42 -4.79 -5.95
N PHE A 101 -9.01 -6.02 -5.76
CA PHE A 101 -7.61 -6.42 -5.67
C PHE A 101 -7.20 -7.17 -6.93
N ILE A 102 -6.13 -6.72 -7.58
CA ILE A 102 -5.58 -7.38 -8.78
C ILE A 102 -4.07 -7.51 -8.72
N ASN A 103 -3.56 -8.51 -9.42
CA ASN A 103 -2.14 -8.63 -9.71
C ASN A 103 -1.91 -8.29 -11.18
N VAL A 104 -0.85 -7.53 -11.46
CA VAL A 104 -0.44 -7.22 -12.83
C VAL A 104 1.01 -7.62 -13.02
N TYR A 105 1.23 -8.56 -13.93
CA TYR A 105 2.55 -8.95 -14.36
C TYR A 105 3.10 -7.95 -15.37
N ASN A 106 4.26 -7.38 -15.08
CA ASN A 106 5.00 -6.48 -15.95
C ASN A 106 6.31 -7.13 -16.42
N GLY A 107 6.21 -8.13 -17.26
CA GLY A 107 7.35 -8.85 -17.84
C GLY A 107 7.19 -9.06 -19.34
N ASN A 108 8.26 -9.54 -19.99
CA ASN A 108 8.28 -9.80 -21.42
C ASN A 108 7.41 -11.00 -21.77
N VAL A 109 6.72 -10.92 -22.91
CA VAL A 109 5.72 -11.87 -23.43
C VAL A 109 6.29 -13.26 -23.73
N LYS A 110 7.62 -13.44 -23.78
CA LYS A 110 8.29 -14.70 -24.13
C LYS A 110 8.35 -15.74 -23.02
N GLU A 111 8.10 -15.32 -21.78
CA GLU A 111 8.03 -16.23 -20.65
C GLU A 111 6.62 -16.81 -20.61
N ASP A 112 6.50 -18.06 -20.19
CA ASP A 112 5.22 -18.72 -20.02
C ASP A 112 4.40 -18.05 -18.90
N TRP A 113 3.85 -16.88 -19.23
CA TRP A 113 3.08 -16.06 -18.31
C TRP A 113 1.82 -16.78 -17.81
N GLN A 114 1.32 -17.78 -18.54
CA GLN A 114 0.20 -18.61 -18.10
C GLN A 114 0.58 -19.40 -16.85
N THR A 115 1.73 -20.08 -16.89
CA THR A 115 2.28 -20.75 -15.70
C THR A 115 2.48 -19.80 -14.54
N VAL A 116 2.92 -18.58 -14.85
CA VAL A 116 3.12 -17.54 -13.84
C VAL A 116 1.80 -17.04 -13.26
N LEU A 117 0.76 -16.90 -14.08
CA LEU A 117 -0.58 -16.50 -13.62
C LEU A 117 -1.33 -17.63 -12.92
N ASP A 118 -0.96 -18.88 -13.16
CA ASP A 118 -1.51 -20.05 -12.48
C ASP A 118 -0.95 -20.26 -11.08
N GLN A 119 0.10 -19.55 -10.73
CA GLN A 119 0.56 -19.54 -9.34
C GLN A 119 -0.57 -19.06 -8.42
N PRO A 120 -0.76 -19.74 -7.27
CA PRO A 120 -2.00 -19.64 -6.50
C PRO A 120 -2.12 -18.34 -5.71
N ASN A 121 -2.37 -17.24 -6.36
CA ASN A 121 -2.90 -16.04 -5.73
C ASN A 121 -4.38 -16.27 -5.41
N LYS A 122 -4.65 -17.08 -4.41
CA LYS A 122 -5.97 -17.59 -4.01
C LYS A 122 -7.04 -16.49 -4.07
N GLY A 123 -7.77 -16.44 -5.19
CA GLY A 123 -8.92 -15.56 -5.38
C GLY A 123 -8.59 -14.09 -5.74
N VAL A 124 -7.38 -13.80 -6.18
CA VAL A 124 -7.02 -12.49 -6.78
C VAL A 124 -6.90 -12.66 -8.29
N ARG A 125 -7.56 -11.79 -9.04
CA ARG A 125 -7.45 -11.80 -10.50
C ARG A 125 -6.06 -11.34 -10.92
N SER A 126 -5.45 -12.09 -11.83
CA SER A 126 -4.14 -11.76 -12.38
C SER A 126 -4.26 -11.37 -13.85
N TYR A 127 -3.51 -10.36 -14.24
CA TYR A 127 -3.42 -9.84 -15.58
C TYR A 127 -1.97 -9.66 -15.96
N GLN A 128 -1.72 -9.57 -17.26
CA GLN A 128 -0.46 -9.09 -17.82
C GLN A 128 -0.67 -7.66 -18.32
N LEU A 129 0.32 -6.81 -18.13
CA LEU A 129 0.36 -5.53 -18.82
C LEU A 129 0.62 -5.81 -20.31
N ALA A 130 -0.38 -5.53 -21.17
CA ALA A 130 -0.27 -5.82 -22.60
C ALA A 130 0.87 -5.04 -23.26
N ASP A 131 1.45 -5.60 -24.32
CA ASP A 131 2.53 -4.96 -25.08
C ASP A 131 1.94 -3.98 -26.11
N GLU A 132 1.32 -2.93 -25.57
CA GLU A 132 0.67 -1.87 -26.32
C GLU A 132 1.40 -0.54 -26.08
N THR A 133 1.48 0.31 -27.09
CA THR A 133 2.15 1.61 -27.00
C THR A 133 1.57 2.48 -25.89
N VAL A 134 0.26 2.41 -25.66
CA VAL A 134 -0.43 3.15 -24.57
C VAL A 134 0.07 2.77 -23.18
N ASN A 135 0.66 1.59 -23.02
CA ASN A 135 1.20 1.12 -21.75
C ASN A 135 2.64 1.55 -21.50
N GLN A 136 3.32 2.13 -22.52
CA GLN A 136 4.76 2.38 -22.44
C GLN A 136 5.10 3.41 -21.36
N GLU A 137 4.35 4.48 -21.30
CA GLU A 137 4.55 5.51 -20.26
C GLU A 137 4.45 4.91 -18.85
N PHE A 138 3.45 4.07 -18.60
CA PHE A 138 3.30 3.40 -17.30
C PHE A 138 4.41 2.36 -17.04
N ARG A 139 4.87 1.65 -18.08
CA ARG A 139 6.02 0.73 -17.97
C ARG A 139 7.30 1.44 -17.59
N ASP A 140 7.55 2.59 -18.23
CA ASP A 140 8.74 3.41 -17.99
C ASP A 140 8.73 3.96 -16.57
N LEU A 141 7.55 4.43 -16.13
CA LEU A 141 7.32 4.89 -14.77
C LEU A 141 7.57 3.80 -13.72
N LEU A 142 7.08 2.59 -13.95
CA LEU A 142 7.29 1.47 -13.04
C LEU A 142 8.75 1.07 -12.94
N GLY A 143 9.51 1.17 -14.02
CA GLY A 143 10.91 0.75 -14.07
C GLY A 143 11.12 -0.69 -13.55
N PRO A 144 12.15 -0.93 -12.74
CA PRO A 144 12.39 -2.25 -12.11
C PRO A 144 11.54 -2.49 -10.86
N SER A 145 10.75 -1.50 -10.43
CA SER A 145 10.03 -1.57 -9.17
C SER A 145 8.87 -2.56 -9.22
N THR A 146 8.74 -3.35 -8.16
CA THR A 146 7.55 -4.15 -7.86
C THR A 146 6.85 -3.51 -6.66
N SER A 147 5.72 -2.85 -6.87
CA SER A 147 5.05 -2.11 -5.81
C SER A 147 3.55 -2.04 -6.05
N PRO A 148 2.75 -1.91 -4.99
CA PRO A 148 1.33 -1.66 -5.16
C PRO A 148 1.08 -0.27 -5.72
N GLN A 149 0.00 -0.18 -6.51
CA GLN A 149 -0.58 1.07 -6.98
C GLN A 149 -2.00 1.15 -6.44
N ILE A 150 -2.47 2.32 -6.06
CA ILE A 150 -3.87 2.54 -5.68
C ILE A 150 -4.50 3.48 -6.69
N ILE A 151 -5.55 3.00 -7.35
CA ILE A 151 -6.24 3.71 -8.42
C ILE A 151 -7.66 4.01 -7.95
N GLY A 152 -8.08 5.25 -8.14
CA GLY A 152 -9.42 5.74 -7.82
C GLY A 152 -10.50 5.23 -8.78
N LYS A 153 -11.75 5.48 -8.42
CA LYS A 153 -12.94 5.06 -9.17
C LYS A 153 -13.01 5.63 -10.59
N ASP A 154 -12.36 6.75 -10.81
CA ASP A 154 -12.25 7.46 -12.10
C ASP A 154 -11.01 7.07 -12.92
N GLY A 155 -10.22 6.12 -12.42
CA GLY A 155 -8.96 5.70 -13.04
C GLY A 155 -7.74 6.55 -12.65
N THR A 156 -7.91 7.58 -11.84
CA THR A 156 -6.78 8.41 -11.36
C THR A 156 -5.86 7.62 -10.45
N LEU A 157 -4.57 7.72 -10.65
CA LEU A 157 -3.55 7.10 -9.80
C LEU A 157 -3.46 7.87 -8.47
N LEU A 158 -4.09 7.35 -7.41
CA LEU A 158 -4.13 7.98 -6.09
C LEU A 158 -2.88 7.70 -5.25
N SER A 159 -2.16 6.64 -5.55
CA SER A 159 -0.92 6.32 -4.87
C SER A 159 -0.01 5.53 -5.80
N PHE A 160 1.08 6.16 -6.20
CA PHE A 160 2.19 5.51 -6.91
C PHE A 160 3.14 4.90 -5.89
N GLN A 161 3.61 3.68 -6.14
CA GLN A 161 4.43 2.93 -5.18
C GLN A 161 3.84 2.96 -3.76
N GLY A 162 2.55 2.75 -3.68
CA GLY A 162 1.76 2.87 -2.46
C GLY A 162 2.14 1.89 -1.36
N PRO A 163 1.46 1.98 -0.21
CA PRO A 163 1.79 1.14 0.93
C PRO A 163 1.59 -0.34 0.62
N LYS A 164 2.55 -1.15 1.07
CA LYS A 164 2.57 -2.60 0.87
C LYS A 164 1.65 -3.30 1.88
N PRO A 165 1.25 -4.56 1.63
CA PRO A 165 0.49 -5.34 2.60
C PRO A 165 1.17 -5.50 3.97
N THR A 166 2.51 -5.35 4.00
CA THR A 166 3.32 -5.31 5.23
C THR A 166 3.15 -4.03 6.04
N ASP A 167 2.69 -2.94 5.43
CA ASP A 167 2.54 -1.63 6.05
C ASP A 167 1.23 -1.57 6.83
N LYS A 168 1.13 -2.42 7.86
CA LYS A 168 -0.05 -2.58 8.71
C LYS A 168 -0.60 -1.22 9.13
N LEU A 169 -1.90 -1.13 9.30
CA LEU A 169 -2.65 0.07 9.65
C LEU A 169 -2.57 1.17 8.57
N VAL A 170 -1.39 1.46 8.04
CA VAL A 170 -1.20 2.49 7.02
C VAL A 170 -1.83 2.09 5.70
N VAL A 171 -1.58 0.87 5.22
CA VAL A 171 -2.18 0.36 3.98
C VAL A 171 -3.71 0.31 4.08
N ASP A 172 -4.22 -0.11 5.25
CA ASP A 172 -5.65 -0.18 5.50
C ASP A 172 -6.31 1.22 5.44
N TYR A 173 -5.69 2.20 6.10
CA TYR A 173 -6.22 3.56 6.11
C TYR A 173 -6.11 4.25 4.76
N VAL A 174 -4.97 4.11 4.08
CA VAL A 174 -4.75 4.72 2.75
C VAL A 174 -5.75 4.17 1.74
N LEU A 175 -5.96 2.85 1.73
CA LEU A 175 -6.92 2.23 0.81
C LEU A 175 -8.36 2.58 1.16
N TYR A 176 -8.69 2.73 2.46
CA TYR A 176 -10.01 3.20 2.90
C TYR A 176 -10.29 4.64 2.44
N GLU A 177 -9.35 5.54 2.62
CA GLU A 177 -9.51 6.95 2.19
C GLU A 177 -9.56 7.07 0.66
N ALA A 178 -8.91 6.16 -0.07
CA ALA A 178 -8.97 6.10 -1.54
C ALA A 178 -10.38 5.84 -2.08
N LEU A 179 -11.28 5.22 -1.31
CA LEU A 179 -12.72 5.08 -1.65
C LEU A 179 -13.40 6.43 -1.88
N SER A 180 -12.90 7.47 -1.20
CA SER A 180 -13.35 8.87 -1.32
C SER A 180 -12.45 9.72 -2.21
N GLY A 181 -11.55 9.11 -2.99
CA GLY A 181 -10.64 9.80 -3.91
C GLY A 181 -9.50 10.55 -3.21
N VAL A 182 -9.19 10.23 -1.96
CA VAL A 182 -8.09 10.87 -1.23
C VAL A 182 -6.77 10.20 -1.62
N ASN A 183 -5.75 11.01 -1.97
CA ASN A 183 -4.46 10.47 -2.37
C ASN A 183 -3.67 9.83 -1.21
N GLY A 184 -2.74 8.93 -1.57
CA GLY A 184 -2.01 8.11 -0.63
C GLY A 184 -1.15 8.89 0.36
N THR A 185 -0.45 9.92 -0.08
CA THR A 185 0.39 10.75 0.80
C THR A 185 -0.44 11.49 1.84
N LYS A 186 -1.57 12.07 1.45
CA LYS A 186 -2.45 12.78 2.38
C LYS A 186 -2.98 11.83 3.44
N SER A 187 -3.46 10.67 3.03
CA SER A 187 -3.99 9.63 3.92
C SER A 187 -2.92 9.08 4.86
N ALA A 188 -1.73 8.73 4.33
CA ALA A 188 -0.63 8.24 5.14
C ALA A 188 -0.16 9.28 6.18
N LYS A 189 -0.03 10.55 5.78
CA LYS A 189 0.30 11.64 6.71
C LYS A 189 -0.77 11.82 7.78
N GLN A 190 -2.04 11.66 7.43
CA GLN A 190 -3.16 11.79 8.37
C GLN A 190 -3.10 10.70 9.44
N ILE A 191 -2.99 9.43 9.08
CA ILE A 191 -2.91 8.33 10.05
C ILE A 191 -1.66 8.45 10.94
N ILE A 192 -0.48 8.77 10.35
CA ILE A 192 0.77 8.94 11.11
C ILE A 192 0.69 10.09 12.11
N LYS A 193 0.12 11.23 11.72
CA LYS A 193 -0.09 12.37 12.64
C LYS A 193 -1.13 12.07 13.70
N GLY A 194 -2.11 11.25 13.39
CA GLY A 194 -3.21 10.88 14.25
C GLY A 194 -2.86 9.91 15.38
N ILE A 195 -1.62 9.37 15.40
CA ILE A 195 -1.12 8.50 16.46
C ILE A 195 -0.21 9.32 17.39
N ASN A 196 -0.39 9.20 18.73
CA ASN A 196 0.45 9.86 19.72
C ASN A 196 1.76 9.08 19.99
N SER A 197 2.57 9.57 20.95
CA SER A 197 3.82 8.91 21.37
C SER A 197 3.60 7.53 22.00
N ASP A 198 2.44 7.34 22.61
CA ASP A 198 2.08 6.10 23.32
C ASP A 198 1.39 5.09 22.41
N LEU A 199 1.39 5.37 21.09
CA LEU A 199 0.78 4.54 20.04
C LEU A 199 -0.75 4.38 20.19
N HIS A 200 -1.44 5.46 20.57
CA HIS A 200 -2.91 5.54 20.58
C HIS A 200 -3.39 6.59 19.57
N PHE A 201 -4.62 6.45 19.10
CA PHE A 201 -5.24 7.50 18.29
C PHE A 201 -5.48 8.76 19.10
N LYS A 202 -5.18 9.91 18.50
CA LYS A 202 -5.40 11.24 19.10
C LYS A 202 -6.82 11.72 18.96
N ASP A 203 -7.55 11.25 17.95
CA ASP A 203 -8.88 11.74 17.66
C ASP A 203 -9.90 10.61 17.46
N SER A 204 -11.18 10.97 17.64
CA SER A 204 -12.29 10.04 17.55
C SER A 204 -12.58 9.56 16.11
N LYS A 205 -12.13 10.29 15.06
CA LYS A 205 -12.36 9.88 13.68
C LYS A 205 -11.56 8.62 13.35
N LEU A 206 -10.28 8.61 13.73
CA LEU A 206 -9.42 7.45 13.52
C LEU A 206 -9.87 6.26 14.38
N THR A 207 -10.31 6.51 15.60
CA THR A 207 -10.89 5.47 16.47
C THR A 207 -12.13 4.85 15.80
N LYS A 208 -13.08 5.67 15.35
CA LYS A 208 -14.29 5.20 14.65
C LYS A 208 -13.97 4.46 13.37
N TRP A 209 -13.02 4.98 12.56
CA TRP A 209 -12.57 4.28 11.37
C TRP A 209 -12.02 2.89 11.72
N TYR A 210 -11.17 2.81 12.74
CA TYR A 210 -10.58 1.54 13.18
C TYR A 210 -11.65 0.54 13.60
N GLU A 211 -12.60 0.97 14.43
CA GLU A 211 -13.73 0.15 14.89
C GLU A 211 -14.57 -0.37 13.71
N LEU A 212 -14.91 0.53 12.77
CA LEU A 212 -15.63 0.16 11.57
C LEU A 212 -14.84 -0.80 10.68
N HIS A 213 -13.53 -0.55 10.52
CA HIS A 213 -12.71 -1.33 9.61
C HIS A 213 -12.36 -2.71 10.17
N PHE A 214 -11.97 -2.80 11.43
CA PHE A 214 -11.54 -4.06 12.06
C PHE A 214 -12.64 -4.76 12.86
N GLY A 215 -13.82 -4.15 13.03
CA GLY A 215 -14.94 -4.72 13.77
C GLY A 215 -14.73 -4.80 15.28
N LYS A 216 -13.74 -4.08 15.81
CA LYS A 216 -13.39 -4.03 17.23
C LYS A 216 -12.69 -2.73 17.58
N PRO A 217 -12.82 -2.23 18.83
CA PRO A 217 -12.09 -1.05 19.27
C PRO A 217 -10.57 -1.30 19.27
N PRO A 218 -9.75 -0.25 19.14
CA PRO A 218 -8.31 -0.36 19.31
C PRO A 218 -7.98 -0.73 20.75
N VAL A 219 -7.32 -1.85 20.97
CA VAL A 219 -6.96 -2.36 22.29
C VAL A 219 -5.45 -2.22 22.49
N GLY A 220 -5.05 -1.53 23.55
CA GLY A 220 -3.64 -1.31 23.86
C GLY A 220 -2.90 -0.45 22.82
N LYS A 221 -1.61 -0.65 22.69
CA LYS A 221 -0.77 0.08 21.74
C LYS A 221 -1.06 -0.36 20.31
N LEU A 222 -1.28 0.61 19.41
CA LEU A 222 -1.42 0.33 17.98
C LEU A 222 -0.11 -0.22 17.43
N SER A 223 -0.21 -1.23 16.58
CA SER A 223 0.92 -1.70 15.79
C SER A 223 0.75 -1.25 14.35
N GLY A 224 1.74 -0.57 13.82
CA GLY A 224 1.78 -0.14 12.45
C GLY A 224 3.17 -0.29 11.87
N SER A 225 3.28 -0.35 10.56
CA SER A 225 4.56 -0.35 9.85
C SER A 225 4.43 0.44 8.55
N ILE A 226 5.53 1.01 8.11
CA ILE A 226 5.73 1.55 6.77
C ILE A 226 7.01 0.94 6.24
N SER A 227 6.95 0.36 5.05
CA SER A 227 8.13 -0.11 4.34
C SER A 227 8.53 0.91 3.27
N SER A 228 9.84 1.10 3.15
CA SER A 228 10.44 1.79 2.01
C SER A 228 11.23 0.80 1.18
N THR A 229 11.59 1.19 -0.04
CA THR A 229 12.55 0.42 -0.85
C THR A 229 13.92 0.26 -0.17
N LYS A 230 14.18 1.03 0.89
CA LYS A 230 15.43 1.04 1.67
C LYS A 230 15.30 0.43 3.07
N GLY A 231 14.15 -0.07 3.48
CA GLY A 231 13.96 -0.70 4.79
C GLY A 231 12.53 -0.62 5.33
N ASN A 232 12.25 -1.37 6.38
CA ASN A 232 10.98 -1.32 7.11
C ASN A 232 11.07 -0.34 8.26
N ILE A 233 10.04 0.48 8.42
CA ILE A 233 9.88 1.40 9.55
C ILE A 233 8.71 0.90 10.38
N SER A 234 8.96 0.56 11.64
CA SER A 234 7.91 0.20 12.60
C SER A 234 7.53 1.41 13.46
N LEU A 235 6.24 1.56 13.70
CA LEU A 235 5.67 2.54 14.62
C LEU A 235 5.28 1.85 15.93
#